data_71e10222058e755c029468aa67d4e44a
#
_entry.id   71e10222058e755c029468aa67d4e44a
#
_cell.length_a   1.000
_cell.length_b   1.000
_cell.length_c   1.000
_cell.angle_alpha   90.00
_cell.angle_beta   90.00
_cell.angle_gamma   90.00
#
_symmetry.space_group_name_H-M   'P 1'
#
loop_
_entity.id
_entity.type
_entity.pdbx_description
1 polymer ?
#
loop_
_entity_poly.entity_id
_entity_poly.type
_entity_poly.pdbx_seq_one_letter_code
_entity_poly.pdbx_strand_id
1 'polypeptide(L)'
;MILIHPFLRRLILVMAVVTPLIAGGGTVIIKNKKFLAEVALTPQEQARGLMYRQSLPNNRCMIFLYDNDQPRPIWMKNCLISLDVAWTDHEGRIVGLIAKIPPCPPSRGEDCPMYGGQFIARHFVEFSAGTIARLNLKIGDRLSWDLTLDDGRRVHSPARR
;
A
#
# COMPACT_ATOMS: atom_id res chain seq x y z
N MET A 1 -68.78 3.58 12.47
CA MET A 1 -67.90 2.65 11.74
C MET A 1 -66.76 3.51 11.20
N ILE A 2 -65.66 3.57 11.96
CA ILE A 2 -64.52 4.48 11.66
C ILE A 2 -63.41 3.59 11.12
N LEU A 3 -63.04 3.80 9.84
CA LEU A 3 -61.92 3.12 9.21
C LEU A 3 -60.62 3.82 9.63
N ILE A 4 -59.78 3.09 10.37
CA ILE A 4 -58.41 3.53 10.72
C ILE A 4 -57.49 3.00 9.62
N HIS A 5 -56.89 3.91 8.84
CA HIS A 5 -55.83 3.59 7.88
C HIS A 5 -54.54 3.45 8.63
N PRO A 6 -53.77 2.34 8.48
CA PRO A 6 -52.40 2.25 9.02
C PRO A 6 -51.43 2.95 8.07
N PHE A 7 -50.87 4.08 8.49
CA PHE A 7 -49.73 4.72 7.85
C PHE A 7 -48.49 3.82 8.04
N LEU A 8 -48.15 3.07 6.99
CA LEU A 8 -46.92 2.30 6.93
C LEU A 8 -45.73 3.25 6.74
N ARG A 9 -45.09 3.71 7.84
CA ARG A 9 -43.84 4.43 7.80
C ARG A 9 -42.73 3.50 7.27
N ARG A 10 -42.39 3.64 6.00
CA ARG A 10 -41.19 3.03 5.43
C ARG A 10 -39.97 3.68 6.06
N LEU A 11 -39.34 2.97 6.98
CA LEU A 11 -38.02 3.33 7.52
C LEU A 11 -36.98 3.10 6.40
N ILE A 12 -36.55 4.18 5.74
CA ILE A 12 -35.45 4.14 4.78
C ILE A 12 -34.16 4.03 5.61
N LEU A 13 -33.61 2.84 5.70
CA LEU A 13 -32.29 2.60 6.27
C LEU A 13 -31.25 3.16 5.29
N VAL A 14 -30.80 4.39 5.53
CA VAL A 14 -29.68 4.95 4.80
C VAL A 14 -28.42 4.24 5.28
N MET A 15 -27.97 3.23 4.54
CA MET A 15 -26.65 2.66 4.73
C MET A 15 -25.62 3.75 4.36
N ALA A 16 -25.02 4.37 5.36
CA ALA A 16 -23.85 5.21 5.15
C ALA A 16 -22.74 4.33 4.58
N VAL A 17 -22.44 4.52 3.30
CA VAL A 17 -21.25 3.95 2.68
C VAL A 17 -20.06 4.68 3.30
N VAL A 18 -19.45 4.09 4.31
CA VAL A 18 -18.18 4.55 4.86
C VAL A 18 -17.12 4.29 3.78
N THR A 19 -16.93 5.27 2.90
CA THR A 19 -15.77 5.25 2.01
C THR A 19 -14.53 5.30 2.89
N PRO A 20 -13.60 4.34 2.77
CA PRO A 20 -12.34 4.44 3.49
C PRO A 20 -11.67 5.73 3.05
N LEU A 21 -11.34 6.58 4.01
CA LEU A 21 -10.50 7.76 3.78
C LEU A 21 -9.18 7.24 3.24
N ILE A 22 -8.95 7.41 1.93
CA ILE A 22 -7.71 6.97 1.29
C ILE A 22 -6.69 8.04 1.67
N ALA A 23 -5.76 7.68 2.54
CA ALA A 23 -4.63 8.50 2.93
C ALA A 23 -3.77 8.79 1.70
N GLY A 24 -3.98 9.95 1.06
CA GLY A 24 -3.23 10.37 -0.11
C GLY A 24 -3.21 9.37 -1.28
N GLY A 25 -2.77 9.80 -2.42
CA GLY A 25 -2.67 8.91 -3.58
C GLY A 25 -1.89 9.55 -4.72
N GLY A 26 -1.66 8.77 -5.77
CA GLY A 26 -0.96 9.26 -6.94
C GLY A 26 -0.46 8.14 -7.82
N THR A 27 0.76 8.28 -8.30
CA THR A 27 1.35 7.30 -9.20
C THR A 27 2.79 6.97 -8.85
N VAL A 28 3.12 5.69 -8.98
CA VAL A 28 4.48 5.18 -9.01
C VAL A 28 4.76 4.66 -10.42
N ILE A 29 5.92 4.98 -10.96
CA ILE A 29 6.36 4.55 -12.29
C ILE A 29 7.67 3.78 -12.14
N ILE A 30 7.73 2.61 -12.75
CA ILE A 30 8.95 1.81 -12.89
C ILE A 30 8.97 1.12 -14.26
N LYS A 31 10.11 1.17 -14.95
CA LYS A 31 10.26 0.58 -16.30
C LYS A 31 9.11 0.94 -17.26
N ASN A 32 8.70 2.23 -17.24
CA ASN A 32 7.59 2.77 -18.04
C ASN A 32 6.21 2.16 -17.73
N LYS A 33 6.07 1.41 -16.64
CA LYS A 33 4.78 0.97 -16.12
C LYS A 33 4.32 1.89 -15.00
N LYS A 34 3.09 2.34 -15.10
CA LYS A 34 2.42 3.22 -14.14
C LYS A 34 1.53 2.39 -13.22
N PHE A 35 1.66 2.64 -11.91
CA PHE A 35 0.82 2.07 -10.86
C PHE A 35 0.05 3.19 -10.17
N LEU A 36 -1.21 2.96 -9.90
CA LEU A 36 -1.98 3.81 -8.98
C LEU A 36 -1.50 3.51 -7.56
N ALA A 37 -0.98 4.52 -6.89
CA ALA A 37 -0.37 4.38 -5.59
C ALA A 37 -1.29 4.89 -4.48
N GLU A 38 -1.42 4.10 -3.42
CA GLU A 38 -1.86 4.54 -2.11
C GLU A 38 -0.60 4.92 -1.31
N VAL A 39 -0.71 5.92 -0.42
CA VAL A 39 0.44 6.41 0.36
C VAL A 39 0.27 6.01 1.82
N ALA A 40 1.30 5.45 2.42
CA ALA A 40 1.42 5.26 3.86
C ALA A 40 2.49 6.22 4.39
N LEU A 41 2.06 7.29 5.04
CA LEU A 41 2.92 8.37 5.55
C LEU A 41 2.99 8.39 7.08
N THR A 42 1.83 8.28 7.74
CA THR A 42 1.75 8.30 9.18
C THR A 42 2.12 6.95 9.81
N PRO A 43 2.59 6.90 11.07
CA PRO A 43 2.88 5.64 11.74
C PRO A 43 1.70 4.66 11.73
N GLN A 44 0.46 5.15 11.84
CA GLN A 44 -0.76 4.35 11.81
C GLN A 44 -0.99 3.72 10.43
N GLU A 45 -0.82 4.49 9.35
CA GLU A 45 -0.94 4.01 7.98
C GLU A 45 0.16 3.00 7.65
N GLN A 46 1.39 3.29 8.06
CA GLN A 46 2.54 2.39 7.89
C GLN A 46 2.35 1.07 8.66
N ALA A 47 1.83 1.13 9.89
CA ALA A 47 1.53 -0.08 10.66
C ALA A 47 0.39 -0.90 10.04
N ARG A 48 -0.63 -0.23 9.47
CA ARG A 48 -1.77 -0.90 8.84
C ARG A 48 -1.41 -1.50 7.48
N GLY A 49 -0.71 -0.76 6.62
CA GLY A 49 -0.37 -1.18 5.27
C GLY A 49 -1.54 -1.83 4.52
N LEU A 50 -1.29 -2.98 3.93
CA LEU A 50 -2.29 -3.76 3.18
C LEU A 50 -3.01 -4.83 4.00
N MET A 51 -3.05 -4.70 5.34
CA MET A 51 -3.79 -5.63 6.21
C MET A 51 -5.25 -5.79 5.77
N TYR A 52 -5.77 -7.01 5.87
CA TYR A 52 -7.16 -7.40 5.57
C TYR A 52 -7.59 -7.19 4.11
N ARG A 53 -6.68 -6.83 3.20
CA ARG A 53 -6.98 -6.72 1.77
C ARG A 53 -7.17 -8.09 1.16
N GLN A 54 -8.29 -8.27 0.45
CA GLN A 54 -8.61 -9.50 -0.27
C GLN A 54 -7.88 -9.60 -1.61
N SER A 55 -7.48 -8.46 -2.18
CA SER A 55 -6.75 -8.38 -3.44
C SER A 55 -5.99 -7.06 -3.56
N LEU A 56 -4.95 -7.06 -4.40
CA LEU A 56 -4.26 -5.87 -4.90
C LEU A 56 -4.17 -6.00 -6.42
N PRO A 57 -4.90 -5.17 -7.18
CA PRO A 57 -4.85 -5.20 -8.64
C PRO A 57 -3.43 -4.99 -9.19
N ASN A 58 -3.10 -5.62 -10.32
CA ASN A 58 -1.75 -5.58 -10.91
C ASN A 58 -1.24 -4.20 -11.33
N ASN A 59 -2.12 -3.20 -11.39
CA ASN A 59 -1.81 -1.80 -11.69
C ASN A 59 -1.87 -0.90 -10.45
N ARG A 60 -1.95 -1.47 -9.24
CA ARG A 60 -1.95 -0.73 -7.97
C ARG A 60 -0.76 -1.13 -7.12
N CYS A 61 -0.37 -0.21 -6.23
CA CYS A 61 0.67 -0.43 -5.23
C CYS A 61 0.39 0.41 -3.99
N MET A 62 1.12 0.15 -2.91
CA MET A 62 1.22 1.05 -1.77
C MET A 62 2.67 1.46 -1.58
N ILE A 63 2.91 2.77 -1.45
CA ILE A 63 4.23 3.34 -1.17
C ILE A 63 4.29 3.83 0.27
N PHE A 64 5.36 3.45 0.97
CA PHE A 64 5.65 3.84 2.35
C PHE A 64 6.75 4.88 2.35
N LEU A 65 6.43 6.08 2.84
CA LEU A 65 7.35 7.22 2.83
C LEU A 65 7.94 7.46 4.22
N TYR A 66 9.23 7.71 4.25
CA TYR A 66 9.98 8.03 5.48
C TYR A 66 11.01 9.14 5.24
N ASP A 67 11.44 9.79 6.32
CA ASP A 67 12.33 10.95 6.25
C ASP A 67 13.83 10.60 6.34
N ASN A 68 14.16 9.36 6.73
CA ASN A 68 15.54 8.92 6.95
C ASN A 68 15.80 7.53 6.39
N ASP A 69 17.08 7.25 6.16
CA ASP A 69 17.55 5.93 5.73
C ASP A 69 17.86 5.08 6.95
N GLN A 70 17.23 3.89 7.02
CA GLN A 70 17.48 2.91 8.08
C GLN A 70 17.00 1.52 7.65
N PRO A 71 17.29 0.46 8.41
CA PRO A 71 16.65 -0.83 8.20
C PRO A 71 15.13 -0.67 8.20
N ARG A 72 14.46 -1.20 7.15
CA ARG A 72 12.99 -1.10 7.00
C ARG A 72 12.37 -2.48 6.93
N PRO A 73 12.38 -3.24 8.04
CA PRO A 73 11.69 -4.51 8.04
C PRO A 73 10.18 -4.31 7.89
N ILE A 74 9.56 -5.21 7.17
CA ILE A 74 8.10 -5.31 7.07
C ILE A 74 7.63 -6.61 7.70
N TRP A 75 6.40 -6.66 8.16
CA TRP A 75 5.73 -7.87 8.57
C TRP A 75 4.46 -8.08 7.75
N MET A 76 4.06 -9.33 7.62
CA MET A 76 2.86 -9.69 6.88
C MET A 76 1.63 -9.88 7.78
N LYS A 77 1.69 -9.43 9.04
CA LYS A 77 0.59 -9.59 10.02
C LYS A 77 -0.73 -9.12 9.40
N ASN A 78 -1.76 -9.96 9.51
CA ASN A 78 -3.10 -9.71 8.96
C ASN A 78 -3.15 -9.47 7.43
N CYS A 79 -2.07 -9.67 6.70
CA CYS A 79 -2.09 -9.67 5.24
C CYS A 79 -2.68 -10.99 4.73
N LEU A 80 -3.69 -10.90 3.86
CA LEU A 80 -4.40 -12.05 3.30
C LEU A 80 -3.89 -12.43 1.90
N ILE A 81 -3.01 -11.62 1.32
CA ILE A 81 -2.47 -11.75 -0.03
C ILE A 81 -0.95 -11.79 -0.01
N SER A 82 -0.35 -12.51 -0.97
CA SER A 82 1.10 -12.47 -1.18
C SER A 82 1.51 -11.17 -1.85
N LEU A 83 2.68 -10.63 -1.47
CA LEU A 83 3.20 -9.36 -1.96
C LEU A 83 4.60 -9.52 -2.54
N ASP A 84 4.92 -8.65 -3.50
CA ASP A 84 6.28 -8.33 -3.91
C ASP A 84 6.66 -6.98 -3.31
N VAL A 85 7.86 -6.84 -2.78
CA VAL A 85 8.30 -5.60 -2.14
C VAL A 85 9.62 -5.13 -2.71
N ALA A 86 9.69 -3.82 -3.01
CA ALA A 86 10.90 -3.13 -3.46
C ALA A 86 11.28 -2.05 -2.46
N TRP A 87 12.44 -2.17 -1.83
CA TRP A 87 13.06 -1.15 -0.99
C TRP A 87 13.87 -0.19 -1.84
N THR A 88 13.80 1.11 -1.53
CA THR A 88 14.51 2.13 -2.30
C THR A 88 15.28 3.09 -1.40
N ASP A 89 16.35 3.65 -1.94
CA ASP A 89 17.01 4.82 -1.37
C ASP A 89 16.16 6.09 -1.55
N HIS A 90 16.69 7.24 -1.09
CA HIS A 90 16.04 8.55 -1.21
C HIS A 90 15.86 9.03 -2.66
N GLU A 91 16.64 8.48 -3.61
CA GLU A 91 16.53 8.78 -5.04
C GLU A 91 15.54 7.84 -5.78
N GLY A 92 14.91 6.91 -5.08
CA GLY A 92 14.03 5.89 -5.68
C GLY A 92 14.76 4.73 -6.35
N ARG A 93 16.09 4.61 -6.15
CA ARG A 93 16.86 3.46 -6.65
C ARG A 93 16.59 2.23 -5.79
N ILE A 94 16.29 1.11 -6.40
CA ILE A 94 16.05 -0.15 -5.69
C ILE A 94 17.34 -0.64 -5.02
N VAL A 95 17.29 -0.82 -3.71
CA VAL A 95 18.37 -1.35 -2.85
C VAL A 95 18.04 -2.73 -2.30
N GLY A 96 16.78 -3.16 -2.40
CA GLY A 96 16.32 -4.47 -1.95
C GLY A 96 15.07 -4.92 -2.69
N LEU A 97 14.96 -6.24 -2.92
CA LEU A 97 13.80 -6.87 -3.54
C LEU A 97 13.50 -8.19 -2.83
N ILE A 98 12.24 -8.42 -2.49
CA ILE A 98 11.75 -9.74 -2.06
C ILE A 98 10.45 -10.02 -2.80
N ALA A 99 10.44 -11.14 -3.52
CA ALA A 99 9.28 -11.57 -4.30
C ALA A 99 8.44 -12.59 -3.55
N LYS A 100 7.12 -12.55 -3.77
CA LYS A 100 6.16 -13.55 -3.31
C LYS A 100 6.21 -13.80 -1.80
N ILE A 101 6.35 -12.73 -1.02
CA ILE A 101 6.24 -12.82 0.44
C ILE A 101 4.86 -13.41 0.77
N PRO A 102 4.79 -14.52 1.51
CA PRO A 102 3.53 -15.20 1.76
C PRO A 102 2.63 -14.40 2.72
N PRO A 103 1.30 -14.59 2.65
CA PRO A 103 0.38 -13.98 3.60
C PRO A 103 0.60 -14.50 5.02
N CYS A 104 0.26 -13.67 6.02
CA CYS A 104 0.20 -14.07 7.42
C CYS A 104 -1.17 -13.70 7.99
N PRO A 105 -2.18 -14.60 7.85
CA PRO A 105 -3.57 -14.30 8.21
C PRO A 105 -3.74 -14.14 9.74
N PRO A 106 -4.85 -13.53 10.20
CA PRO A 106 -5.13 -13.30 11.62
C PRO A 106 -5.07 -14.55 12.50
N SER A 107 -5.31 -15.73 11.92
CA SER A 107 -5.23 -17.02 12.64
C SER A 107 -3.83 -17.34 13.17
N ARG A 108 -2.78 -16.69 12.66
CA ARG A 108 -1.39 -16.84 13.16
C ARG A 108 -1.06 -15.93 14.33
N GLY A 109 -1.92 -14.98 14.66
CA GLY A 109 -1.69 -14.04 15.75
C GLY A 109 -0.41 -13.21 15.55
N GLU A 110 0.49 -13.28 16.55
CA GLU A 110 1.77 -12.55 16.51
C GLU A 110 2.91 -13.34 15.84
N ASP A 111 2.68 -14.60 15.45
CA ASP A 111 3.70 -15.46 14.83
C ASP A 111 3.81 -15.19 13.33
N CYS A 112 4.23 -13.96 12.99
CA CYS A 112 4.45 -13.53 11.62
C CYS A 112 5.92 -13.16 11.43
N PRO A 113 6.62 -13.76 10.45
CA PRO A 113 8.01 -13.43 10.18
C PRO A 113 8.18 -12.00 9.66
N MET A 114 9.36 -11.43 9.95
CA MET A 114 9.78 -10.14 9.43
C MET A 114 10.64 -10.34 8.18
N TYR A 115 10.55 -9.40 7.25
CA TYR A 115 11.28 -9.43 5.98
C TYR A 115 11.98 -8.11 5.71
N GLY A 116 13.11 -8.13 5.00
CA GLY A 116 13.78 -6.93 4.48
C GLY A 116 14.58 -6.11 5.51
N GLY A 117 14.73 -6.58 6.74
CA GLY A 117 15.48 -5.86 7.80
C GLY A 117 16.98 -5.66 7.50
N GLN A 118 17.53 -6.36 6.52
CA GLN A 118 18.91 -6.19 6.05
C GLN A 118 19.07 -5.01 5.09
N PHE A 119 17.98 -4.45 4.55
CA PHE A 119 18.07 -3.36 3.58
C PHE A 119 18.01 -2.00 4.30
N ILE A 120 19.06 -1.18 4.13
CA ILE A 120 19.04 0.23 4.49
C ILE A 120 18.31 0.97 3.37
N ALA A 121 17.15 1.51 3.68
CA ALA A 121 16.26 2.12 2.71
C ALA A 121 15.59 3.38 3.25
N ARG A 122 15.25 4.32 2.35
CA ARG A 122 14.41 5.48 2.66
C ARG A 122 12.94 5.11 2.58
N HIS A 123 12.55 4.42 1.51
CA HIS A 123 11.16 4.10 1.19
C HIS A 123 11.04 2.63 0.80
N PHE A 124 9.82 2.11 0.76
CA PHE A 124 9.54 0.87 0.06
C PHE A 124 8.16 0.89 -0.60
N VAL A 125 7.99 0.02 -1.59
CA VAL A 125 6.74 -0.11 -2.34
C VAL A 125 6.30 -1.56 -2.34
N GLU A 126 5.04 -1.78 -1.97
CA GLU A 126 4.37 -3.08 -2.00
C GLU A 126 3.54 -3.21 -3.29
N PHE A 127 3.74 -4.29 -3.99
CA PHE A 127 3.03 -4.67 -5.22
C PHE A 127 2.33 -6.01 -5.05
N SER A 128 1.37 -6.31 -5.92
CA SER A 128 0.86 -7.68 -6.04
C SER A 128 1.98 -8.65 -6.39
N ALA A 129 1.93 -9.86 -5.81
CA ALA A 129 2.92 -10.90 -6.07
C ALA A 129 3.06 -11.20 -7.57
N GLY A 130 4.31 -11.44 -8.02
CA GLY A 130 4.65 -11.66 -9.42
C GLY A 130 5.01 -10.39 -10.20
N THR A 131 4.89 -9.19 -9.60
CA THR A 131 5.25 -7.92 -10.26
C THR A 131 6.75 -7.83 -10.53
N ILE A 132 7.59 -8.25 -9.57
CA ILE A 132 9.06 -8.27 -9.73
C ILE A 132 9.45 -9.11 -10.95
N ALA A 133 8.91 -10.32 -11.07
CA ALA A 133 9.19 -11.22 -12.19
C ALA A 133 8.64 -10.66 -13.51
N ARG A 134 7.36 -10.22 -13.53
CA ARG A 134 6.71 -9.69 -14.73
C ARG A 134 7.44 -8.49 -15.33
N LEU A 135 8.00 -7.63 -14.48
CA LEU A 135 8.73 -6.43 -14.91
C LEU A 135 10.25 -6.65 -14.96
N ASN A 136 10.73 -7.84 -14.60
CA ASN A 136 12.16 -8.14 -14.48
C ASN A 136 12.89 -7.06 -13.67
N LEU A 137 12.35 -6.74 -12.46
CA LEU A 137 12.94 -5.74 -11.59
C LEU A 137 14.26 -6.23 -11.01
N LYS A 138 15.23 -5.32 -10.92
CA LYS A 138 16.57 -5.59 -10.41
C LYS A 138 17.00 -4.52 -9.42
N ILE A 139 17.94 -4.88 -8.54
CA ILE A 139 18.68 -3.89 -7.74
C ILE A 139 19.32 -2.87 -8.68
N GLY A 140 19.19 -1.59 -8.35
CA GLY A 140 19.65 -0.47 -9.17
C GLY A 140 18.60 0.09 -10.15
N ASP A 141 17.51 -0.63 -10.46
CA ASP A 141 16.37 -0.03 -11.16
C ASP A 141 15.82 1.15 -10.33
N ARG A 142 15.20 2.11 -10.99
CA ARG A 142 14.69 3.32 -10.32
C ARG A 142 13.18 3.42 -10.43
N LEU A 143 12.54 3.68 -9.30
CA LEU A 143 11.15 4.11 -9.23
C LEU A 143 11.09 5.64 -9.25
N SER A 144 10.04 6.19 -9.84
CA SER A 144 9.64 7.58 -9.67
C SER A 144 8.20 7.66 -9.21
N TRP A 145 7.84 8.73 -8.53
CA TRP A 145 6.48 8.93 -8.04
C TRP A 145 6.04 10.38 -8.14
N ASP A 146 4.74 10.56 -8.28
CA ASP A 146 4.02 11.82 -8.18
C ASP A 146 2.78 11.55 -7.31
N LEU A 147 2.80 12.08 -6.09
CA LEU A 147 1.85 11.78 -5.04
C LEU A 147 1.23 13.06 -4.50
N THR A 148 -0.04 12.98 -4.13
CA THR A 148 -0.73 14.01 -3.36
C THR A 148 -1.08 13.42 -2.00
N LEU A 149 -0.66 14.06 -0.91
CA LEU A 149 -0.94 13.68 0.46
C LEU A 149 -2.32 14.17 0.87
N ASP A 150 -2.87 13.68 1.99
CA ASP A 150 -4.19 14.08 2.52
C ASP A 150 -4.29 15.57 2.82
N ASP A 151 -3.19 16.20 3.19
CA ASP A 151 -3.10 17.63 3.46
C ASP A 151 -2.95 18.48 2.18
N GLY A 152 -3.04 17.86 0.99
CA GLY A 152 -2.92 18.48 -0.31
C GLY A 152 -1.48 18.74 -0.77
N ARG A 153 -0.46 18.46 0.04
CA ARG A 153 0.95 18.57 -0.38
C ARG A 153 1.26 17.57 -1.47
N ARG A 154 2.05 18.01 -2.46
CA ARG A 154 2.57 17.12 -3.51
C ARG A 154 3.98 16.68 -3.18
N VAL A 155 4.23 15.38 -3.36
CA VAL A 155 5.54 14.75 -3.15
C VAL A 155 5.95 14.06 -4.43
N HIS A 156 7.08 14.47 -4.98
CA HIS A 156 7.67 13.88 -6.17
C HIS A 156 8.96 13.15 -5.80
N SER A 157 9.26 12.08 -6.53
CA SER A 157 10.60 11.52 -6.47
C SER A 157 11.62 12.57 -6.94
N PRO A 158 12.89 12.51 -6.47
CA PRO A 158 13.94 13.39 -6.98
C PRO A 158 14.04 13.31 -8.50
N ALA A 159 14.27 14.47 -9.14
CA ALA A 159 14.48 14.54 -10.57
C ALA A 159 15.67 13.64 -10.98
N ARG A 160 15.58 13.03 -12.16
CA ARG A 160 16.75 12.34 -12.75
C ARG A 160 17.85 13.39 -12.97
N ARG A 161 18.97 13.22 -12.30
CA ARG A 161 20.20 13.93 -12.63
C ARG A 161 20.89 13.26 -13.80
#